data_2b2f246d246a77ea0fb7f9bb9990ac20
#
_entry.id   2b2f246d246a77ea0fb7f9bb9990ac20
#
_cell.length_a   1.000
_cell.length_b   1.000
_cell.length_c   1.000
_cell.angle_alpha   90.00
_cell.angle_beta   90.00
_cell.angle_gamma   90.00
#
_symmetry.space_group_name_H-M   'P 1'
#
loop_
_entity.id
_entity.type
_entity.pdbx_description
1 polymer ?
#
loop_
_entity_poly.entity_id
_entity_poly.type
_entity_poly.pdbx_seq_one_letter_code
_entity_poly.pdbx_strand_id
1 'polypeptide(L)'
;ADKDKMDQFIDNLMGKMTLQEKIGQLNLPVSGEIVTGQAKSSDVAGKIRKGQVGGLFNVKGVENIREVQKIAVEQSRLKIPLLFGMDVIHGYETVFPIPLALSCSWDMEAIKESARIAAKESSADGICWTFSPMVDICRDPRWGRMAEGGGEDPYLGSEISAAMVKGYQGDDL
;
A
#
# COMPACT_ATOMS: atom_id res chain seq x y z
N ALA A 1 -18.28 -6.84 12.57
CA ALA A 1 -18.67 -7.84 11.55
C ALA A 1 -18.71 -9.20 12.21
N ASP A 2 -19.74 -9.99 11.89
CA ASP A 2 -19.90 -11.36 12.38
C ASP A 2 -18.81 -12.23 11.71
N LYS A 3 -17.85 -12.66 12.50
CA LYS A 3 -16.69 -13.43 12.03
C LYS A 3 -17.14 -14.68 11.25
N ASP A 4 -18.16 -15.36 11.70
CA ASP A 4 -18.67 -16.57 11.05
C ASP A 4 -19.21 -16.29 9.65
N LYS A 5 -19.87 -15.15 9.44
CA LYS A 5 -20.35 -14.74 8.10
C LYS A 5 -19.22 -14.38 7.17
N MET A 6 -18.17 -13.75 7.68
CA MET A 6 -16.99 -13.43 6.90
C MET A 6 -16.25 -14.70 6.48
N ASP A 7 -16.04 -15.64 7.41
CA ASP A 7 -15.37 -16.91 7.14
C ASP A 7 -16.17 -17.74 6.11
N GLN A 8 -17.51 -17.83 6.25
CA GLN A 8 -18.38 -18.49 5.28
C GLN A 8 -18.31 -17.84 3.89
N PHE A 9 -18.26 -16.51 3.82
CA PHE A 9 -18.11 -15.80 2.54
C PHE A 9 -16.77 -16.14 1.89
N ILE A 10 -15.67 -16.11 2.65
CA ILE A 10 -14.33 -16.43 2.18
C ILE A 10 -14.27 -17.88 1.67
N ASP A 11 -14.77 -18.84 2.43
CA ASP A 11 -14.77 -20.24 2.07
C ASP A 11 -15.56 -20.50 0.79
N ASN A 12 -16.74 -19.89 0.65
CA ASN A 12 -17.55 -19.96 -0.56
C ASN A 12 -16.82 -19.38 -1.78
N LEU A 13 -16.15 -18.24 -1.61
CA LEU A 13 -15.37 -17.62 -2.69
C LEU A 13 -14.18 -18.50 -3.07
N MET A 14 -13.40 -18.95 -2.08
CA MET A 14 -12.25 -19.83 -2.27
C MET A 14 -12.64 -21.16 -2.96
N GLY A 15 -13.82 -21.70 -2.65
CA GLY A 15 -14.35 -22.90 -3.32
C GLY A 15 -14.67 -22.71 -4.79
N LYS A 16 -14.95 -21.48 -5.23
CA LYS A 16 -15.21 -21.12 -6.63
C LYS A 16 -13.95 -20.82 -7.44
N MET A 17 -12.84 -20.54 -6.76
CA MET A 17 -11.59 -20.12 -7.40
C MET A 17 -10.80 -21.28 -7.97
N THR A 18 -10.27 -21.11 -9.18
CA THR A 18 -9.22 -21.98 -9.73
C THR A 18 -7.89 -21.74 -9.02
N LEU A 19 -6.94 -22.67 -9.17
CA LEU A 19 -5.60 -22.51 -8.62
C LEU A 19 -4.93 -21.23 -9.17
N GLN A 20 -5.08 -20.94 -10.46
CA GLN A 20 -4.52 -19.75 -11.10
C GLN A 20 -5.11 -18.46 -10.50
N GLU A 21 -6.40 -18.43 -10.21
CA GLU A 21 -7.03 -17.28 -9.56
C GLU A 21 -6.58 -17.11 -8.12
N LYS A 22 -6.38 -18.20 -7.37
CA LYS A 22 -5.82 -18.16 -6.02
C LYS A 22 -4.39 -17.59 -6.01
N ILE A 23 -3.54 -18.07 -6.93
CA ILE A 23 -2.19 -17.52 -7.11
C ILE A 23 -2.25 -16.06 -7.56
N GLY A 24 -3.19 -15.72 -8.44
CA GLY A 24 -3.42 -14.36 -8.92
C GLY A 24 -3.69 -13.36 -7.81
N GLN A 25 -4.42 -13.75 -6.76
CA GLN A 25 -4.68 -12.86 -5.62
C GLN A 25 -3.40 -12.46 -4.85
N LEU A 26 -2.31 -13.21 -4.99
CA LEU A 26 -1.00 -12.90 -4.38
C LEU A 26 -0.12 -12.04 -5.29
N ASN A 27 -0.57 -11.75 -6.52
CA ASN A 27 0.21 -11.01 -7.49
C ASN A 27 -0.11 -9.51 -7.44
N LEU A 28 0.91 -8.69 -7.18
CA LEU A 28 0.86 -7.23 -7.09
C LEU A 28 1.82 -6.59 -8.12
N PRO A 29 1.51 -6.62 -9.41
CA PRO A 29 2.38 -6.02 -10.42
C PRO A 29 2.32 -4.48 -10.39
N VAL A 30 3.38 -3.86 -10.94
CA VAL A 30 3.40 -2.42 -11.20
C VAL A 30 2.54 -2.12 -12.42
N SER A 31 1.75 -1.03 -12.38
CA SER A 31 1.10 -0.52 -13.59
C SER A 31 2.16 -0.01 -14.58
N GLY A 32 2.09 -0.40 -15.85
CA GLY A 32 3.16 -0.21 -16.84
C GLY A 32 3.52 1.23 -17.23
N GLU A 33 2.97 2.26 -16.59
CA GLU A 33 3.11 3.66 -17.03
C GLU A 33 4.18 4.48 -16.29
N ILE A 34 4.59 4.09 -15.08
CA ILE A 34 5.59 4.84 -14.32
C ILE A 34 6.65 3.89 -13.79
N VAL A 35 7.84 3.98 -14.34
CA VAL A 35 8.94 3.09 -13.96
C VAL A 35 10.17 3.87 -13.57
N THR A 36 10.52 3.78 -12.31
CA THR A 36 11.91 3.88 -11.88
C THR A 36 12.35 2.50 -11.40
N GLY A 37 13.10 1.80 -12.23
CA GLY A 37 13.88 0.64 -11.80
C GLY A 37 13.21 -0.74 -11.74
N GLN A 38 11.96 -0.92 -12.17
CA GLN A 38 11.31 -2.25 -12.17
C GLN A 38 10.84 -2.69 -13.56
N ALA A 39 10.73 -4.01 -13.79
CA ALA A 39 10.29 -4.56 -15.06
C ALA A 39 8.85 -4.16 -15.40
N LYS A 40 8.64 -3.66 -16.62
CA LYS A 40 7.30 -3.38 -17.15
C LYS A 40 6.50 -4.67 -17.29
N SER A 41 5.30 -4.73 -16.69
CA SER A 41 4.37 -5.81 -16.97
C SER A 41 3.55 -5.47 -18.21
N SER A 42 3.75 -6.21 -19.30
CA SER A 42 2.90 -6.13 -20.47
C SER A 42 1.52 -6.76 -20.18
N ASP A 43 0.45 -6.17 -20.72
CA ASP A 43 -0.94 -6.68 -20.65
C ASP A 43 -1.51 -6.86 -19.23
N VAL A 44 -1.37 -5.84 -18.40
CA VAL A 44 -1.97 -5.84 -17.05
C VAL A 44 -3.49 -6.00 -17.13
N ALA A 45 -4.18 -5.33 -18.03
CA ALA A 45 -5.63 -5.43 -18.19
C ALA A 45 -6.09 -6.85 -18.55
N GLY A 46 -5.36 -7.55 -19.42
CA GLY A 46 -5.63 -8.94 -19.75
C GLY A 46 -5.43 -9.90 -18.58
N LYS A 47 -4.41 -9.66 -17.76
CA LYS A 47 -4.18 -10.42 -16.52
C LYS A 47 -5.30 -10.19 -15.48
N ILE A 48 -5.79 -8.97 -15.34
CA ILE A 48 -6.92 -8.64 -14.44
C ILE A 48 -8.17 -9.39 -14.89
N ARG A 49 -8.52 -9.35 -16.18
CA ARG A 49 -9.68 -10.09 -16.72
C ARG A 49 -9.61 -11.59 -16.45
N LYS A 50 -8.42 -12.16 -16.44
CA LYS A 50 -8.17 -13.59 -16.16
C LYS A 50 -8.09 -13.92 -14.68
N GLY A 51 -8.25 -12.93 -13.77
CA GLY A 51 -8.12 -13.14 -12.32
C GLY A 51 -6.70 -13.44 -11.85
N GLN A 52 -5.68 -12.99 -12.59
CA GLN A 52 -4.25 -13.25 -12.32
C GLN A 52 -3.58 -12.10 -11.56
N VAL A 53 -4.35 -11.16 -11.02
CA VAL A 53 -3.88 -9.97 -10.29
C VAL A 53 -4.80 -9.73 -9.10
N GLY A 54 -4.24 -9.62 -7.90
CA GLY A 54 -4.96 -9.30 -6.66
C GLY A 54 -4.89 -7.82 -6.29
N GLY A 55 -3.89 -7.11 -6.81
CA GLY A 55 -3.72 -5.68 -6.60
C GLY A 55 -2.75 -5.07 -7.59
N LEU A 56 -2.60 -3.76 -7.53
CA LEU A 56 -1.63 -3.02 -8.34
C LEU A 56 -0.82 -2.08 -7.47
N PHE A 57 0.45 -1.98 -7.82
CA PHE A 57 1.40 -1.08 -7.17
C PHE A 57 1.63 0.16 -8.03
N ASN A 58 1.70 1.35 -7.39
CA ASN A 58 2.01 2.63 -8.04
C ASN A 58 1.02 3.05 -9.15
N VAL A 59 -0.27 2.82 -8.97
CA VAL A 59 -1.30 3.49 -9.77
C VAL A 59 -1.69 4.78 -9.06
N LYS A 60 -1.61 5.91 -9.75
CA LYS A 60 -1.98 7.22 -9.22
C LYS A 60 -3.12 7.83 -10.03
N GLY A 61 -3.98 8.56 -9.34
CA GLY A 61 -5.11 9.28 -9.94
C GLY A 61 -6.43 8.52 -9.86
N VAL A 62 -7.44 9.18 -9.31
CA VAL A 62 -8.80 8.62 -9.10
C VAL A 62 -9.37 8.01 -10.38
N GLU A 63 -9.22 8.67 -11.52
CA GLU A 63 -9.79 8.18 -12.78
C GLU A 63 -9.08 6.90 -13.24
N ASN A 64 -7.76 6.85 -13.16
CA ASN A 64 -6.98 5.66 -13.51
C ASN A 64 -7.36 4.46 -12.62
N ILE A 65 -7.46 4.71 -11.31
CA ILE A 65 -7.85 3.67 -10.33
C ILE A 65 -9.26 3.17 -10.62
N ARG A 66 -10.22 4.07 -10.91
CA ARG A 66 -11.60 3.68 -11.27
C ARG A 66 -11.68 2.86 -12.55
N GLU A 67 -10.96 3.26 -13.60
CA GLU A 67 -10.94 2.51 -14.87
C GLU A 67 -10.39 1.11 -14.68
N VAL A 68 -9.29 0.97 -13.96
CA VAL A 68 -8.69 -0.33 -13.68
C VAL A 68 -9.59 -1.18 -12.78
N GLN A 69 -10.20 -0.58 -11.75
CA GLN A 69 -11.13 -1.28 -10.87
C GLN A 69 -12.37 -1.80 -11.63
N LYS A 70 -12.90 -1.04 -12.60
CA LYS A 70 -13.98 -1.50 -13.47
C LYS A 70 -13.63 -2.78 -14.23
N ILE A 71 -12.40 -2.90 -14.72
CA ILE A 71 -11.96 -4.14 -15.39
C ILE A 71 -12.08 -5.33 -14.43
N ALA A 72 -11.65 -5.16 -13.18
CA ALA A 72 -11.72 -6.23 -12.18
C ALA A 72 -13.16 -6.62 -11.84
N VAL A 73 -14.02 -5.65 -11.52
CA VAL A 73 -15.36 -5.92 -11.00
C VAL A 73 -16.42 -6.18 -12.08
N GLU A 74 -16.19 -5.74 -13.32
CA GLU A 74 -17.14 -5.92 -14.41
C GLU A 74 -16.75 -7.00 -15.41
N GLN A 75 -15.43 -7.15 -15.67
CA GLN A 75 -14.91 -7.97 -16.76
C GLN A 75 -14.19 -9.25 -16.31
N SER A 76 -13.90 -9.41 -15.01
CA SER A 76 -13.36 -10.67 -14.49
C SER A 76 -14.46 -11.64 -14.07
N ARG A 77 -14.15 -12.94 -14.04
CA ARG A 77 -15.13 -13.99 -13.71
C ARG A 77 -15.67 -13.91 -12.28
N LEU A 78 -14.79 -13.64 -11.31
CA LEU A 78 -15.14 -13.62 -9.89
C LEU A 78 -15.49 -12.23 -9.37
N LYS A 79 -15.21 -11.19 -10.14
CA LYS A 79 -15.52 -9.79 -9.81
C LYS A 79 -14.91 -9.32 -8.49
N ILE A 80 -13.74 -9.86 -8.14
CA ILE A 80 -13.00 -9.48 -6.93
C ILE A 80 -12.35 -8.11 -7.17
N PRO A 81 -12.60 -7.11 -6.31
CA PRO A 81 -11.92 -5.82 -6.42
C PRO A 81 -10.41 -5.94 -6.20
N LEU A 82 -9.63 -5.08 -6.85
CA LEU A 82 -8.19 -4.99 -6.67
C LEU A 82 -7.83 -4.15 -5.44
N LEU A 83 -6.72 -4.50 -4.80
CA LEU A 83 -6.04 -3.63 -3.85
C LEU A 83 -5.11 -2.69 -4.60
N PHE A 84 -5.07 -1.42 -4.19
CA PHE A 84 -4.14 -0.43 -4.73
C PHE A 84 -3.14 -0.02 -3.67
N GLY A 85 -1.87 -0.36 -3.91
CA GLY A 85 -0.77 -0.14 -2.98
C GLY A 85 0.21 0.93 -3.47
N MET A 86 0.77 1.69 -2.52
CA MET A 86 1.81 2.68 -2.76
C MET A 86 2.67 2.88 -1.52
N ASP A 87 3.94 3.30 -1.69
CA ASP A 87 4.86 3.47 -0.57
C ASP A 87 4.46 4.62 0.37
N VAL A 88 4.12 5.78 -0.15
CA VAL A 88 3.70 6.97 0.62
C VAL A 88 4.66 7.29 1.78
N ILE A 89 5.99 7.21 1.55
CA ILE A 89 7.02 7.20 2.61
C ILE A 89 7.09 8.53 3.37
N HIS A 90 6.97 9.66 2.69
CA HIS A 90 7.04 10.99 3.32
C HIS A 90 6.02 11.97 2.74
N GLY A 91 4.78 11.53 2.62
CA GLY A 91 3.65 12.28 2.07
C GLY A 91 3.15 11.71 0.75
N TYR A 92 2.04 12.24 0.28
CA TYR A 92 1.40 11.86 -0.99
C TYR A 92 1.34 13.05 -1.96
N GLU A 93 0.43 13.99 -1.79
CA GLU A 93 0.45 15.29 -2.48
C GLU A 93 1.26 16.32 -1.67
N THR A 94 1.03 16.39 -0.36
CA THR A 94 1.85 17.17 0.55
C THR A 94 3.16 16.43 0.83
N VAL A 95 4.29 17.04 0.47
CA VAL A 95 5.63 16.48 0.69
C VAL A 95 6.12 16.88 2.08
N PHE A 96 6.37 15.88 2.92
CA PHE A 96 6.98 16.04 4.25
C PHE A 96 8.50 15.79 4.18
N PRO A 97 9.28 16.19 5.20
CA PRO A 97 10.66 15.78 5.31
C PRO A 97 10.80 14.25 5.26
N ILE A 98 11.92 13.76 4.75
CA ILE A 98 12.21 12.31 4.75
C ILE A 98 12.17 11.74 6.17
N PRO A 99 11.85 10.45 6.36
CA PRO A 99 11.71 9.86 7.69
C PRO A 99 12.92 10.07 8.61
N LEU A 100 14.13 9.99 8.07
CA LEU A 100 15.35 10.29 8.83
C LEU A 100 15.38 11.74 9.35
N ALA A 101 14.91 12.70 8.57
CA ALA A 101 14.82 14.10 9.01
C ALA A 101 13.68 14.31 10.00
N LEU A 102 12.54 13.65 9.82
CA LEU A 102 11.44 13.67 10.80
C LEU A 102 11.88 13.10 12.15
N SER A 103 12.70 12.06 12.15
CA SER A 103 13.22 11.47 13.40
C SER A 103 14.01 12.45 14.25
N CYS A 104 14.70 13.42 13.62
CA CYS A 104 15.45 14.47 14.31
C CYS A 104 14.57 15.47 15.08
N SER A 105 13.28 15.52 14.80
CA SER A 105 12.34 16.40 15.51
C SER A 105 12.02 15.92 16.91
N TRP A 106 12.04 14.60 17.15
CA TRP A 106 11.57 13.94 18.38
C TRP A 106 10.12 14.25 18.73
N ASP A 107 9.35 14.82 17.78
CA ASP A 107 7.96 15.20 17.92
C ASP A 107 7.04 14.11 17.35
N MET A 108 6.59 13.20 18.21
CA MET A 108 5.75 12.07 17.81
C MET A 108 4.37 12.50 17.32
N GLU A 109 3.84 13.62 17.81
CA GLU A 109 2.55 14.14 17.36
C GLU A 109 2.66 14.73 15.95
N ALA A 110 3.69 15.51 15.66
CA ALA A 110 3.96 16.00 14.31
C ALA A 110 4.19 14.85 13.32
N ILE A 111 4.92 13.80 13.72
CA ILE A 111 5.16 12.59 12.91
C ILE A 111 3.83 11.86 12.64
N LYS A 112 3.00 11.66 13.67
CA LYS A 112 1.65 11.07 13.52
C LYS A 112 0.77 11.89 12.58
N GLU A 113 0.76 13.20 12.72
CA GLU A 113 -0.07 14.08 11.88
C GLU A 113 0.40 14.08 10.42
N SER A 114 1.71 14.05 10.16
CA SER A 114 2.23 13.92 8.79
C SER A 114 1.74 12.64 8.11
N ALA A 115 1.75 11.51 8.83
CA ALA A 115 1.21 10.25 8.35
C ALA A 115 -0.32 10.30 8.14
N ARG A 116 -1.05 11.01 9.03
CA ARG A 116 -2.51 11.18 8.90
C ARG A 116 -2.89 12.00 7.67
N ILE A 117 -2.15 13.07 7.38
CA ILE A 117 -2.37 13.88 6.18
C ILE A 117 -2.10 13.04 4.94
N ALA A 118 -0.96 12.33 4.90
CA ALA A 118 -0.61 11.45 3.80
C ALA A 118 -1.67 10.35 3.56
N ALA A 119 -2.23 9.77 4.63
CA ALA A 119 -3.30 8.78 4.54
C ALA A 119 -4.59 9.37 3.97
N LYS A 120 -4.99 10.57 4.40
CA LYS A 120 -6.18 11.25 3.88
C LYS A 120 -6.05 11.54 2.38
N GLU A 121 -4.91 12.07 1.96
CA GLU A 121 -4.64 12.39 0.56
C GLU A 121 -4.61 11.13 -0.32
N SER A 122 -3.86 10.11 0.09
CA SER A 122 -3.74 8.86 -0.67
C SER A 122 -5.06 8.07 -0.73
N SER A 123 -5.82 8.04 0.37
CA SER A 123 -7.16 7.41 0.40
C SER A 123 -8.16 8.12 -0.50
N ALA A 124 -8.11 9.46 -0.55
CA ALA A 124 -8.97 10.25 -1.46
C ALA A 124 -8.69 9.94 -2.92
N ASP A 125 -7.47 9.56 -3.25
CA ASP A 125 -7.07 9.12 -4.60
C ASP A 125 -7.38 7.63 -4.87
N GLY A 126 -7.79 6.86 -3.83
CA GLY A 126 -8.18 5.46 -3.95
C GLY A 126 -7.10 4.46 -3.55
N ILE A 127 -5.98 4.91 -2.98
CA ILE A 127 -4.96 4.03 -2.40
C ILE A 127 -5.51 3.45 -1.08
N CYS A 128 -5.50 2.14 -0.95
CA CYS A 128 -6.03 1.44 0.22
C CYS A 128 -4.96 0.65 0.99
N TRP A 129 -3.72 0.65 0.51
CA TRP A 129 -2.61 -0.07 1.13
C TRP A 129 -1.31 0.75 1.01
N THR A 130 -0.73 1.15 2.12
CA THR A 130 0.59 1.77 2.16
C THR A 130 1.64 0.80 2.69
N PHE A 131 2.87 0.90 2.17
CA PHE A 131 4.02 0.14 2.64
C PHE A 131 4.88 0.92 3.66
N SER A 132 4.46 2.11 4.02
CA SER A 132 5.04 2.90 5.11
C SER A 132 4.41 2.52 6.47
N PRO A 133 5.16 2.70 7.58
CA PRO A 133 6.53 3.21 7.66
C PRO A 133 7.60 2.15 7.35
N MET A 134 8.81 2.61 6.96
CA MET A 134 10.01 1.79 6.96
C MET A 134 10.50 1.62 8.40
N VAL A 135 10.56 0.38 8.88
CA VAL A 135 10.83 0.07 10.30
C VAL A 135 12.20 -0.58 10.52
N ASP A 136 12.99 -0.74 9.48
CA ASP A 136 14.34 -1.28 9.59
C ASP A 136 15.27 -0.32 10.35
N ILE A 137 16.18 -0.90 11.17
CA ILE A 137 17.14 -0.14 11.94
C ILE A 137 18.42 0.02 11.12
N CYS A 138 18.77 1.26 10.79
CA CYS A 138 19.96 1.59 10.02
C CYS A 138 21.18 1.76 10.95
N ARG A 139 22.06 0.76 11.01
CA ARG A 139 23.31 0.80 11.78
C ARG A 139 24.54 1.13 10.95
N ASP A 140 24.41 1.07 9.64
CA ASP A 140 25.51 1.35 8.71
C ASP A 140 25.06 2.38 7.68
N PRO A 141 25.67 3.58 7.62
CA PRO A 141 25.28 4.65 6.70
C PRO A 141 25.51 4.32 5.22
N ARG A 142 26.21 3.22 4.91
CA ARG A 142 26.36 2.72 3.54
C ARG A 142 25.11 2.02 3.00
N TRP A 143 24.17 1.69 3.87
CA TRP A 143 22.90 1.12 3.44
C TRP A 143 22.07 2.11 2.63
N GLY A 144 21.69 1.74 1.40
CA GLY A 144 21.07 2.65 0.43
C GLY A 144 19.68 3.18 0.81
N ARG A 145 19.00 2.58 1.81
CA ARG A 145 17.66 2.98 2.27
C ARG A 145 17.66 3.72 3.62
N MET A 146 18.80 4.19 4.06
CA MET A 146 18.97 4.91 5.34
C MET A 146 17.99 6.09 5.48
N ALA A 147 17.76 6.83 4.40
CA ALA A 147 16.88 8.01 4.38
C ALA A 147 15.40 7.71 4.65
N GLU A 148 14.98 6.46 4.46
CA GLU A 148 13.59 6.05 4.57
C GLU A 148 13.16 5.65 6.00
N GLY A 149 14.11 5.47 6.92
CA GLY A 149 13.88 4.99 8.29
C GLY A 149 14.17 6.02 9.38
N GLY A 150 13.89 5.64 10.62
CA GLY A 150 14.05 6.49 11.81
C GLY A 150 15.47 6.58 12.37
N GLY A 151 16.47 5.95 11.72
CA GLY A 151 17.87 5.97 12.16
C GLY A 151 18.33 4.67 12.82
N GLU A 152 19.33 4.75 13.72
CA GLU A 152 20.04 3.59 14.29
C GLU A 152 19.48 3.12 15.65
N ASP A 153 18.74 3.98 16.35
CA ASP A 153 18.23 3.68 17.67
C ASP A 153 16.91 2.89 17.61
N PRO A 154 16.85 1.65 18.15
CA PRO A 154 15.66 0.82 18.06
C PRO A 154 14.49 1.33 18.91
N TYR A 155 14.75 2.05 20.01
CA TYR A 155 13.68 2.62 20.83
C TYR A 155 13.00 3.78 20.10
N LEU A 156 13.77 4.75 19.60
CA LEU A 156 13.27 5.87 18.82
C LEU A 156 12.54 5.36 17.56
N GLY A 157 13.13 4.40 16.84
CA GLY A 157 12.50 3.78 15.68
C GLY A 157 11.16 3.12 16.00
N SER A 158 11.02 2.49 17.17
CA SER A 158 9.75 1.90 17.63
C SER A 158 8.67 2.95 17.91
N GLU A 159 9.02 4.05 18.59
CA GLU A 159 8.09 5.15 18.88
C GLU A 159 7.62 5.85 17.60
N ILE A 160 8.55 6.13 16.67
CA ILE A 160 8.23 6.71 15.35
C ILE A 160 7.30 5.78 14.57
N SER A 161 7.62 4.50 14.51
CA SER A 161 6.81 3.50 13.79
C SER A 161 5.40 3.41 14.34
N ALA A 162 5.26 3.40 15.68
CA ALA A 162 3.96 3.39 16.33
C ALA A 162 3.16 4.67 16.05
N ALA A 163 3.81 5.83 16.06
CA ALA A 163 3.17 7.10 15.74
C ALA A 163 2.69 7.15 14.28
N MET A 164 3.54 6.74 13.33
CA MET A 164 3.17 6.70 11.91
C MET A 164 2.04 5.70 11.63
N VAL A 165 2.07 4.49 12.20
CA VAL A 165 0.98 3.51 12.03
C VAL A 165 -0.33 4.07 12.54
N LYS A 166 -0.35 4.68 13.74
CA LYS A 166 -1.55 5.35 14.27
C LYS A 166 -2.03 6.49 13.36
N GLY A 167 -1.11 7.25 12.78
CA GLY A 167 -1.43 8.28 11.81
C GLY A 167 -2.08 7.72 10.54
N TYR A 168 -1.49 6.69 9.94
CA TYR A 168 -2.04 6.05 8.73
C TYR A 168 -3.39 5.41 9.00
N GLN A 169 -3.55 4.67 10.07
CA GLN A 169 -4.80 3.99 10.40
C GLN A 169 -5.90 4.98 10.87
N GLY A 170 -5.52 6.04 11.59
CA GLY A 170 -6.47 6.98 12.17
C GLY A 170 -7.22 6.40 13.37
N ASP A 171 -8.18 7.17 13.86
CA ASP A 171 -8.99 6.80 15.03
C ASP A 171 -10.37 6.22 14.63
N ASP A 172 -10.63 6.04 13.34
CA ASP A 172 -11.94 5.69 12.76
C ASP A 172 -12.08 4.19 12.41
N LEU A 173 -11.24 3.32 12.99
CA LEU A 173 -11.27 1.87 12.76
C LEU A 173 -11.98 1.12 13.89
#